data_8d35399e74cca6bb7e0b133a80dc11fc
#
_entry.id   8d35399e74cca6bb7e0b133a80dc11fc
#
_cell.length_a   1.000
_cell.length_b   1.000
_cell.length_c   1.000
_cell.angle_alpha   90.00
_cell.angle_beta   90.00
_cell.angle_gamma   90.00
#
_symmetry.space_group_name_H-M   'P 1'
#
loop_
_entity.id
_entity.type
_entity.pdbx_description
1 polymer ?
#
loop_
_entity_poly.entity_id
_entity_poly.type
_entity_poly.pdbx_seq_one_letter_code
_entity_poly.pdbx_strand_id
1 'polypeptide(L)'
;MPLEKSVLDVEKISAILKNEYGLHLVGCKRLAAGSANCFKVACKEGVFFFKEYQSGFTPETVETEADVVAYLGSRDYPVAGFIKTVNGRICTTYKDHVIGVQDYVEGQTYPNDLPRPLLPECAKYLGILHAILKDYPLAVDMDYGWAAGISKDAVARKFNALLIALDEDKSDPHYHKIREDLLFKKELAASIDGWKAYFKDVTFASTHGDYSACQLICDEKGIKAVIDFSSAKRLPAVWEIMRSYVQSGEVSRKGSNFDVSDFSIYVKEYMKYAPLTTRDLGAMPYIYLFQLAQSGYGYKEYLITKTENKEELLAFAFWRTDICREIYRKAEDISRTLTHGE
;
A
#
# COMPACT_ATOMS: atom_id res chain seq x y z
N MET A 1 10.87 4.18 -4.08
CA MET A 1 12.05 5.07 -4.21
C MET A 1 12.55 5.37 -2.81
N PRO A 2 13.84 5.62 -2.59
CA PRO A 2 14.32 6.07 -1.29
C PRO A 2 13.66 7.41 -0.95
N LEU A 3 13.40 7.64 0.34
CA LEU A 3 12.83 8.90 0.81
C LEU A 3 13.80 10.05 0.54
N GLU A 4 13.35 11.06 -0.21
CA GLU A 4 14.13 12.27 -0.44
C GLU A 4 14.33 13.03 0.88
N LYS A 5 15.50 13.65 1.04
CA LYS A 5 15.75 14.49 2.23
C LYS A 5 14.82 15.72 2.18
N SER A 6 14.21 16.04 3.32
CA SER A 6 13.38 17.23 3.43
C SER A 6 14.17 18.48 3.03
N VAL A 7 13.54 19.33 2.22
CA VAL A 7 14.07 20.67 1.88
C VAL A 7 13.65 21.73 2.90
N LEU A 8 12.86 21.32 3.92
CA LEU A 8 12.30 22.19 4.94
C LEU A 8 13.03 22.04 6.28
N ASP A 9 13.30 23.16 6.92
CA ASP A 9 13.63 23.27 8.33
C ASP A 9 12.43 23.82 9.11
N VAL A 10 12.55 23.90 10.44
CA VAL A 10 11.46 24.33 11.33
C VAL A 10 11.01 25.78 11.03
N GLU A 11 11.93 26.64 10.65
CA GLU A 11 11.64 28.05 10.31
C GLU A 11 10.78 28.15 9.05
N LYS A 12 11.12 27.37 8.01
CA LYS A 12 10.34 27.29 6.76
C LYS A 12 8.97 26.66 6.99
N ILE A 13 8.89 25.57 7.78
CA ILE A 13 7.61 24.98 8.17
C ILE A 13 6.74 26.01 8.88
N SER A 14 7.30 26.78 9.83
CA SER A 14 6.60 27.87 10.53
C SER A 14 6.10 28.95 9.59
N ALA A 15 6.93 29.37 8.62
CA ALA A 15 6.56 30.37 7.64
C ALA A 15 5.42 29.89 6.72
N ILE A 16 5.49 28.64 6.23
CA ILE A 16 4.44 28.03 5.38
C ILE A 16 3.13 27.93 6.16
N LEU A 17 3.17 27.39 7.37
CA LEU A 17 1.97 27.24 8.21
C LEU A 17 1.31 28.62 8.45
N LYS A 18 2.09 29.62 8.79
CA LYS A 18 1.57 30.97 9.05
C LYS A 18 1.01 31.65 7.79
N ASN A 19 1.76 31.65 6.71
CA ASN A 19 1.42 32.43 5.52
C ASN A 19 0.36 31.75 4.65
N GLU A 20 0.44 30.42 4.52
CA GLU A 20 -0.46 29.66 3.65
C GLU A 20 -1.68 29.11 4.38
N TYR A 21 -1.55 28.74 5.66
CA TYR A 21 -2.64 28.10 6.40
C TYR A 21 -3.19 28.94 7.57
N GLY A 22 -2.56 30.07 7.90
CA GLY A 22 -2.95 30.90 9.05
C GLY A 22 -2.71 30.21 10.41
N LEU A 23 -1.82 29.21 10.46
CA LEU A 23 -1.52 28.43 11.64
C LEU A 23 -0.20 28.90 12.30
N HIS A 24 -0.21 29.05 13.63
CA HIS A 24 0.94 29.60 14.37
C HIS A 24 1.69 28.48 15.09
N LEU A 25 2.81 28.05 14.52
CA LEU A 25 3.64 26.95 15.04
C LEU A 25 4.15 27.24 16.46
N VAL A 26 3.98 26.26 17.34
CA VAL A 26 4.51 26.22 18.72
C VAL A 26 5.56 25.13 18.88
N GLY A 27 5.38 23.97 18.19
CA GLY A 27 6.30 22.84 18.23
C GLY A 27 6.22 21.99 16.98
N CYS A 28 7.36 21.41 16.60
CA CYS A 28 7.47 20.56 15.42
C CYS A 28 8.26 19.29 15.75
N LYS A 29 7.70 18.12 15.41
CA LYS A 29 8.37 16.83 15.57
C LYS A 29 8.30 16.06 14.25
N ARG A 30 9.47 15.70 13.68
CA ARG A 30 9.54 14.82 12.52
C ARG A 30 9.06 13.41 12.90
N LEU A 31 8.25 12.82 12.04
CA LEU A 31 7.79 11.44 12.15
C LEU A 31 8.71 10.55 11.29
N ALA A 32 9.09 9.40 11.84
CA ALA A 32 10.09 8.53 11.20
C ALA A 32 9.50 7.59 10.15
N ALA A 33 8.16 7.46 10.09
CA ALA A 33 7.49 6.52 9.19
C ALA A 33 6.87 7.24 7.98
N GLY A 34 6.89 6.57 6.83
CA GLY A 34 6.18 7.01 5.64
C GLY A 34 7.06 7.15 4.40
N SER A 35 6.39 7.27 3.24
CA SER A 35 6.99 7.53 1.93
C SER A 35 7.14 9.03 1.61
N ALA A 36 6.90 9.91 2.58
CA ALA A 36 7.02 11.35 2.51
C ALA A 36 7.71 11.91 3.76
N ASN A 37 8.14 13.17 3.74
CA ASN A 37 8.64 13.84 4.94
C ASN A 37 7.45 14.34 5.76
N CYS A 38 7.19 13.69 6.89
CA CYS A 38 6.02 13.91 7.73
C CYS A 38 6.40 14.55 9.06
N PHE A 39 5.56 15.48 9.53
CA PHE A 39 5.78 16.18 10.79
C PHE A 39 4.47 16.29 11.58
N LYS A 40 4.53 16.02 12.88
CA LYS A 40 3.51 16.45 13.82
C LYS A 40 3.81 17.91 14.20
N VAL A 41 2.89 18.80 13.89
CA VAL A 41 3.03 20.24 14.18
C VAL A 41 1.99 20.65 15.24
N ALA A 42 2.46 21.16 16.37
CA ALA A 42 1.62 21.76 17.38
C ALA A 42 1.54 23.26 17.07
N CYS A 43 0.35 23.76 16.85
CA CYS A 43 0.06 25.17 16.57
C CYS A 43 -0.82 25.73 17.69
N LYS A 44 -0.98 27.06 17.77
CA LYS A 44 -1.92 27.68 18.71
C LYS A 44 -3.36 27.24 18.46
N GLU A 45 -3.69 26.94 17.20
CA GLU A 45 -5.01 26.55 16.71
C GLU A 45 -5.33 25.06 16.91
N GLY A 46 -4.30 24.23 17.15
CA GLY A 46 -4.46 22.78 17.34
C GLY A 46 -3.20 21.98 16.97
N VAL A 47 -3.38 20.69 16.83
CA VAL A 47 -2.32 19.78 16.39
C VAL A 47 -2.65 19.27 15.01
N PHE A 48 -1.68 19.33 14.09
CA PHE A 48 -1.87 18.96 12.70
C PHE A 48 -0.77 18.03 12.22
N PHE A 49 -1.08 17.31 11.12
CA PHE A 49 -0.13 16.51 10.36
C PHE A 49 0.31 17.33 9.14
N PHE A 50 1.61 17.59 9.04
CA PHE A 50 2.22 18.31 7.95
C PHE A 50 3.00 17.33 7.08
N LYS A 51 2.67 17.27 5.78
CA LYS A 51 3.25 16.33 4.81
C LYS A 51 3.94 17.10 3.69
N GLU A 52 5.25 16.90 3.55
CA GLU A 52 6.04 17.31 2.40
C GLU A 52 6.13 16.11 1.46
N TYR A 53 5.40 16.16 0.36
CA TYR A 53 5.40 15.10 -0.64
C TYR A 53 6.72 15.03 -1.40
N GLN A 54 7.05 13.87 -1.96
CA GLN A 54 8.23 13.68 -2.82
C GLN A 54 8.11 14.49 -4.11
N SER A 55 9.22 14.83 -4.77
CA SER A 55 9.27 15.65 -5.97
C SER A 55 8.44 15.14 -7.17
N GLY A 56 8.02 13.89 -7.17
CA GLY A 56 7.15 13.31 -8.20
C GLY A 56 5.65 13.60 -8.02
N PHE A 57 5.24 14.21 -6.90
CA PHE A 57 3.84 14.58 -6.66
C PHE A 57 3.52 15.94 -7.23
N THR A 58 2.33 16.08 -7.81
CA THR A 58 1.81 17.37 -8.30
C THR A 58 0.65 17.83 -7.42
N PRO A 59 0.29 19.15 -7.44
CA PRO A 59 -0.90 19.63 -6.75
C PRO A 59 -2.16 18.84 -7.10
N GLU A 60 -2.35 18.46 -8.36
CA GLU A 60 -3.51 17.73 -8.84
C GLU A 60 -3.61 16.32 -8.22
N THR A 61 -2.47 15.66 -8.00
CA THR A 61 -2.46 14.35 -7.33
C THR A 61 -2.85 14.46 -5.87
N VAL A 62 -2.42 15.53 -5.18
CA VAL A 62 -2.78 15.78 -3.78
C VAL A 62 -4.24 16.26 -3.65
N GLU A 63 -4.74 17.02 -4.60
CA GLU A 63 -6.15 17.41 -4.68
C GLU A 63 -7.05 16.18 -4.87
N THR A 64 -6.65 15.25 -5.75
CA THR A 64 -7.36 13.97 -5.93
C THR A 64 -7.40 13.15 -4.63
N GLU A 65 -6.29 13.06 -3.89
CA GLU A 65 -6.26 12.42 -2.56
C GLU A 65 -7.24 13.11 -1.60
N ALA A 66 -7.23 14.44 -1.56
CA ALA A 66 -8.08 15.22 -0.67
C ALA A 66 -9.58 15.10 -1.00
N ASP A 67 -9.93 15.00 -2.28
CA ASP A 67 -11.31 14.80 -2.72
C ASP A 67 -11.84 13.43 -2.27
N VAL A 68 -11.03 12.37 -2.38
CA VAL A 68 -11.36 11.04 -1.85
C VAL A 68 -11.57 11.10 -0.34
N VAL A 69 -10.65 11.74 0.38
CA VAL A 69 -10.72 11.90 1.85
C VAL A 69 -11.98 12.68 2.25
N ALA A 70 -12.29 13.80 1.56
CA ALA A 70 -13.48 14.60 1.83
C ALA A 70 -14.78 13.81 1.55
N TYR A 71 -14.81 13.04 0.47
CA TYR A 71 -15.95 12.18 0.13
C TYR A 71 -16.20 11.10 1.19
N LEU A 72 -15.13 10.45 1.67
CA LEU A 72 -15.18 9.46 2.75
C LEU A 72 -15.62 10.08 4.07
N GLY A 73 -15.02 11.22 4.47
CA GLY A 73 -15.37 11.93 5.68
C GLY A 73 -16.83 12.41 5.72
N SER A 74 -17.37 12.82 4.55
CA SER A 74 -18.80 13.20 4.43
C SER A 74 -19.78 12.03 4.64
N ARG A 75 -19.29 10.80 4.74
CA ARG A 75 -20.02 9.56 4.96
C ARG A 75 -19.61 8.86 6.25
N ASP A 76 -19.06 9.63 7.19
CA ASP A 76 -18.64 9.16 8.52
C ASP A 76 -17.57 8.05 8.48
N TYR A 77 -16.84 7.92 7.37
CA TYR A 77 -15.68 7.04 7.32
C TYR A 77 -14.49 7.69 8.03
N PRO A 78 -13.75 6.96 8.90
CA PRO A 78 -12.72 7.57 9.71
C PRO A 78 -11.47 7.88 8.87
N VAL A 79 -11.26 9.15 8.57
CA VAL A 79 -10.12 9.69 7.81
C VAL A 79 -9.54 10.93 8.50
N ALA A 80 -8.32 11.30 8.14
CA ALA A 80 -7.71 12.58 8.51
C ALA A 80 -8.02 13.64 7.42
N GLY A 81 -8.86 14.62 7.73
CA GLY A 81 -9.27 15.66 6.80
C GLY A 81 -8.13 16.59 6.37
N PHE A 82 -8.19 17.14 5.15
CA PHE A 82 -7.25 18.17 4.71
C PHE A 82 -7.67 19.54 5.21
N ILE A 83 -6.68 20.31 5.69
CA ILE A 83 -6.84 21.71 6.07
C ILE A 83 -6.62 22.57 4.83
N LYS A 84 -7.59 23.44 4.51
CA LYS A 84 -7.46 24.36 3.39
C LYS A 84 -6.54 25.53 3.74
N THR A 85 -5.79 25.99 2.75
CA THR A 85 -5.04 27.24 2.85
C THR A 85 -5.98 28.44 3.04
N VAL A 86 -5.46 29.57 3.45
CA VAL A 86 -6.21 30.85 3.59
C VAL A 86 -6.88 31.31 2.28
N ASN A 87 -6.36 30.84 1.14
CA ASN A 87 -6.92 31.11 -0.19
C ASN A 87 -7.86 29.99 -0.67
N GLY A 88 -8.21 29.02 0.19
CA GLY A 88 -9.15 27.94 -0.10
C GLY A 88 -8.57 26.77 -0.90
N ARG A 89 -7.26 26.73 -1.20
CA ARG A 89 -6.59 25.60 -1.86
C ARG A 89 -6.36 24.46 -0.86
N ILE A 90 -6.20 23.24 -1.37
CA ILE A 90 -5.94 22.02 -0.56
C ILE A 90 -4.47 21.95 -0.15
N CYS A 91 -3.57 22.38 -1.01
CA CYS A 91 -2.14 22.30 -0.79
C CYS A 91 -1.44 23.57 -1.25
N THR A 92 -0.18 23.70 -0.91
CA THR A 92 0.74 24.72 -1.44
C THR A 92 2.00 24.05 -1.96
N THR A 93 2.90 24.82 -2.54
CA THR A 93 4.17 24.32 -3.06
C THR A 93 5.35 25.10 -2.45
N TYR A 94 6.41 24.41 -2.18
CA TYR A 94 7.69 25.00 -1.81
C TYR A 94 8.80 24.34 -2.62
N LYS A 95 9.47 25.14 -3.48
CA LYS A 95 10.34 24.62 -4.54
C LYS A 95 9.56 23.60 -5.39
N ASP A 96 10.09 22.42 -5.57
CA ASP A 96 9.49 21.33 -6.37
C ASP A 96 8.66 20.34 -5.53
N HIS A 97 8.37 20.67 -4.25
CA HIS A 97 7.63 19.83 -3.34
C HIS A 97 6.24 20.38 -3.07
N VAL A 98 5.24 19.51 -3.11
CA VAL A 98 3.87 19.82 -2.67
C VAL A 98 3.79 19.66 -1.16
N ILE A 99 3.10 20.58 -0.50
CA ILE A 99 2.89 20.61 0.95
C ILE A 99 1.39 20.50 1.23
N GLY A 100 1.00 19.51 2.03
CA GLY A 100 -0.34 19.34 2.54
C GLY A 100 -0.37 19.38 4.06
N VAL A 101 -1.48 19.88 4.61
CA VAL A 101 -1.75 19.85 6.06
C VAL A 101 -3.05 19.11 6.29
N GLN A 102 -3.06 18.18 7.26
CA GLN A 102 -4.23 17.38 7.62
C GLN A 102 -4.47 17.43 9.12
N ASP A 103 -5.67 17.04 9.53
CA ASP A 103 -5.95 16.79 10.94
C ASP A 103 -4.98 15.75 11.50
N TYR A 104 -4.50 15.99 12.72
CA TYR A 104 -3.68 15.00 13.39
C TYR A 104 -4.56 14.06 14.20
N VAL A 105 -4.55 12.79 13.84
CA VAL A 105 -5.27 11.75 14.60
C VAL A 105 -4.32 11.13 15.63
N GLU A 106 -4.67 11.26 16.91
CA GLU A 106 -3.91 10.63 18.00
C GLU A 106 -4.14 9.11 18.01
N GLY A 107 -3.05 8.36 18.07
CA GLY A 107 -3.03 6.90 18.05
C GLY A 107 -1.67 6.38 17.64
N GLN A 108 -1.60 5.09 17.39
CA GLN A 108 -0.38 4.45 16.89
C GLN A 108 -0.64 3.73 15.56
N THR A 109 0.39 3.67 14.73
CA THR A 109 0.42 2.82 13.53
C THR A 109 1.24 1.57 13.81
N TYR A 110 0.96 0.51 13.08
CA TYR A 110 1.69 -0.75 13.15
C TYR A 110 2.48 -0.95 11.84
N PRO A 111 3.80 -0.74 11.82
CA PRO A 111 4.58 -0.72 10.58
C PRO A 111 4.68 -2.09 9.90
N ASN A 112 4.48 -3.17 10.65
CA ASN A 112 4.62 -4.53 10.13
C ASN A 112 3.33 -5.34 10.16
N ASP A 113 2.72 -5.51 11.33
CA ASP A 113 1.54 -6.34 11.53
C ASP A 113 0.62 -5.77 12.60
N LEU A 114 -0.68 -5.95 12.41
CA LEU A 114 -1.69 -5.58 13.41
C LEU A 114 -1.72 -6.60 14.56
N PRO A 115 -1.99 -6.17 15.79
CA PRO A 115 -2.45 -7.08 16.84
C PRO A 115 -3.63 -7.92 16.34
N ARG A 116 -3.60 -9.22 16.61
CA ARG A 116 -4.61 -10.17 16.10
C ARG A 116 -6.06 -9.74 16.31
N PRO A 117 -6.46 -9.13 17.45
CA PRO A 117 -7.83 -8.64 17.63
C PRO A 117 -8.26 -7.54 16.66
N LEU A 118 -7.34 -6.77 16.06
CA LEU A 118 -7.64 -5.71 15.11
C LEU A 118 -7.77 -6.21 13.65
N LEU A 119 -7.38 -7.45 13.36
CA LEU A 119 -7.43 -7.97 11.99
C LEU A 119 -8.87 -8.06 11.43
N PRO A 120 -9.88 -8.49 12.19
CA PRO A 120 -11.27 -8.41 11.73
C PRO A 120 -11.76 -6.98 11.51
N GLU A 121 -11.33 -6.02 12.34
CA GLU A 121 -11.66 -4.60 12.10
C GLU A 121 -11.00 -4.06 10.83
N CYS A 122 -9.78 -4.48 10.53
CA CYS A 122 -9.12 -4.15 9.27
C CYS A 122 -9.96 -4.62 8.08
N ALA A 123 -10.47 -5.85 8.09
CA ALA A 123 -11.39 -6.36 7.06
C ALA A 123 -12.70 -5.56 6.97
N LYS A 124 -13.30 -5.27 8.13
CA LYS A 124 -14.53 -4.46 8.24
C LYS A 124 -14.36 -3.09 7.57
N TYR A 125 -13.34 -2.34 7.98
CA TYR A 125 -13.12 -0.98 7.44
C TYR A 125 -12.76 -1.00 5.96
N LEU A 126 -12.04 -2.02 5.47
CA LEU A 126 -11.82 -2.20 4.04
C LEU A 126 -13.12 -2.46 3.27
N GLY A 127 -14.02 -3.29 3.83
CA GLY A 127 -15.34 -3.56 3.23
C GLY A 127 -16.22 -2.29 3.19
N ILE A 128 -16.25 -1.52 4.27
CA ILE A 128 -16.98 -0.24 4.34
C ILE A 128 -16.39 0.75 3.34
N LEU A 129 -15.05 0.84 3.23
CA LEU A 129 -14.36 1.70 2.27
C LEU A 129 -14.82 1.42 0.84
N HIS A 130 -14.75 0.15 0.41
CA HIS A 130 -15.16 -0.24 -0.93
C HIS A 130 -16.65 -0.01 -1.19
N ALA A 131 -17.50 -0.22 -0.18
CA ALA A 131 -18.92 0.06 -0.28
C ALA A 131 -19.20 1.56 -0.47
N ILE A 132 -18.54 2.43 0.30
CA ILE A 132 -18.70 3.89 0.19
C ILE A 132 -18.16 4.39 -1.16
N LEU A 133 -16.99 3.90 -1.58
CA LEU A 133 -16.34 4.35 -2.82
C LEU A 133 -16.93 3.70 -4.09
N LYS A 134 -17.93 2.82 -3.98
CA LYS A 134 -18.52 2.11 -5.13
C LYS A 134 -18.94 3.05 -6.25
N ASP A 135 -19.56 4.17 -5.90
CA ASP A 135 -20.09 5.15 -6.84
C ASP A 135 -19.17 6.38 -6.99
N TYR A 136 -18.01 6.37 -6.34
CA TYR A 136 -17.04 7.46 -6.47
C TYR A 136 -16.21 7.29 -7.75
N PRO A 137 -16.19 8.30 -8.65
CA PRO A 137 -15.55 8.21 -9.96
C PRO A 137 -14.02 8.37 -9.86
N LEU A 138 -13.32 7.45 -9.21
CA LEU A 138 -11.88 7.41 -9.38
C LEU A 138 -11.54 7.14 -10.84
N ALA A 139 -10.53 7.85 -11.33
CA ALA A 139 -10.03 7.64 -12.68
C ALA A 139 -9.77 6.15 -12.90
N VAL A 140 -10.42 5.59 -13.89
CA VAL A 140 -10.18 4.22 -14.33
C VAL A 140 -8.81 4.21 -14.96
N ASP A 141 -7.79 3.85 -14.20
CA ASP A 141 -6.54 3.41 -14.79
C ASP A 141 -6.82 2.05 -15.44
N MET A 142 -7.24 2.08 -16.71
CA MET A 142 -7.52 0.89 -17.52
C MET A 142 -6.33 -0.05 -17.58
N ASP A 143 -5.16 0.47 -17.31
CA ASP A 143 -3.89 -0.23 -17.42
C ASP A 143 -3.27 -0.57 -16.07
N TYR A 144 -4.07 -0.51 -14.96
CA TYR A 144 -3.46 -0.68 -13.62
C TYR A 144 -1.97 -0.97 -13.73
N GLY A 145 -1.13 0.07 -13.63
CA GLY A 145 0.27 0.16 -14.09
C GLY A 145 1.21 -1.02 -13.81
N TRP A 146 0.80 -1.96 -12.92
CA TRP A 146 1.51 -3.21 -12.67
C TRP A 146 1.00 -4.40 -13.52
N ALA A 147 -0.10 -4.26 -14.26
CA ALA A 147 -0.66 -5.29 -15.14
C ALA A 147 -0.53 -4.94 -16.63
N ALA A 148 -0.45 -3.65 -16.96
CA ALA A 148 -0.28 -3.20 -18.34
C ALA A 148 1.01 -3.73 -18.96
N GLY A 149 0.91 -4.24 -20.16
CA GLY A 149 2.08 -4.70 -20.92
C GLY A 149 2.83 -5.90 -20.32
N ILE A 150 2.36 -6.47 -19.21
CA ILE A 150 2.98 -7.62 -18.57
C ILE A 150 2.71 -8.89 -19.39
N SER A 151 3.78 -9.59 -19.76
CA SER A 151 3.76 -10.91 -20.39
C SER A 151 4.80 -11.81 -19.72
N LYS A 152 4.65 -13.13 -19.89
CA LYS A 152 5.64 -14.11 -19.41
C LYS A 152 7.05 -13.76 -19.85
N ASP A 153 7.23 -13.33 -21.13
CA ASP A 153 8.54 -13.01 -21.66
C ASP A 153 9.13 -11.72 -21.06
N ALA A 154 8.30 -10.71 -20.81
CA ALA A 154 8.74 -9.48 -20.15
C ALA A 154 9.20 -9.75 -18.72
N VAL A 155 8.47 -10.58 -17.98
CA VAL A 155 8.82 -10.99 -16.62
C VAL A 155 10.08 -11.85 -16.61
N ALA A 156 10.19 -12.83 -17.52
CA ALA A 156 11.39 -13.66 -17.65
C ALA A 156 12.64 -12.82 -17.98
N ARG A 157 12.54 -11.85 -18.90
CA ARG A 157 13.65 -10.92 -19.22
C ARG A 157 14.07 -10.09 -17.99
N LYS A 158 13.10 -9.58 -17.23
CA LYS A 158 13.37 -8.83 -15.99
C LYS A 158 14.21 -9.65 -15.02
N PHE A 159 13.81 -10.89 -14.73
CA PHE A 159 14.54 -11.74 -13.79
C PHE A 159 15.88 -12.24 -14.34
N ASN A 160 15.99 -12.44 -15.65
CA ASN A 160 17.30 -12.71 -16.27
C ASN A 160 18.26 -11.54 -16.07
N ALA A 161 17.82 -10.29 -16.24
CA ALA A 161 18.66 -9.12 -16.01
C ALA A 161 19.14 -9.03 -14.55
N LEU A 162 18.26 -9.36 -13.58
CA LEU A 162 18.63 -9.39 -12.16
C LEU A 162 19.62 -10.53 -11.86
N LEU A 163 19.47 -11.70 -12.48
CA LEU A 163 20.42 -12.82 -12.34
C LEU A 163 21.80 -12.47 -12.91
N ILE A 164 21.86 -11.78 -14.05
CA ILE A 164 23.12 -11.30 -14.63
C ILE A 164 23.81 -10.31 -13.66
N ALA A 165 23.05 -9.33 -13.13
CA ALA A 165 23.60 -8.38 -12.17
C ALA A 165 24.07 -9.06 -10.86
N LEU A 166 23.39 -10.09 -10.41
CA LEU A 166 23.81 -10.89 -9.25
C LEU A 166 25.13 -11.65 -9.51
N ASP A 167 25.31 -12.18 -10.72
CA ASP A 167 26.51 -12.96 -11.07
C ASP A 167 27.80 -12.10 -11.19
N GLU A 168 27.69 -10.76 -11.15
CA GLU A 168 28.81 -9.84 -11.08
C GLU A 168 29.58 -9.94 -9.76
N ASP A 169 28.89 -10.31 -8.65
CA ASP A 169 29.51 -10.52 -7.34
C ASP A 169 29.00 -11.80 -6.66
N LYS A 170 29.67 -12.91 -6.96
CA LYS A 170 29.33 -14.21 -6.36
C LYS A 170 29.78 -14.36 -4.91
N SER A 171 30.53 -13.39 -4.38
CA SER A 171 30.96 -13.36 -2.98
C SER A 171 29.94 -12.66 -2.06
N ASP A 172 28.89 -12.07 -2.62
CA ASP A 172 27.80 -11.45 -1.86
C ASP A 172 27.20 -12.44 -0.85
N PRO A 173 27.05 -12.07 0.43
CA PRO A 173 26.55 -12.97 1.47
C PRO A 173 25.10 -13.46 1.19
N HIS A 174 24.33 -12.73 0.39
CA HIS A 174 22.97 -13.09 0.01
C HIS A 174 22.86 -13.79 -1.35
N TYR A 175 23.98 -14.02 -2.04
CA TYR A 175 24.02 -14.56 -3.42
C TYR A 175 23.10 -15.78 -3.60
N HIS A 176 23.25 -16.78 -2.75
CA HIS A 176 22.50 -18.04 -2.88
C HIS A 176 20.99 -17.85 -2.71
N LYS A 177 20.57 -17.07 -1.69
CA LYS A 177 19.14 -16.79 -1.42
C LYS A 177 18.53 -15.94 -2.54
N ILE A 178 19.22 -14.89 -2.98
CA ILE A 178 18.76 -14.05 -4.10
C ILE A 178 18.61 -14.89 -5.35
N ARG A 179 19.60 -15.73 -5.67
CA ARG A 179 19.57 -16.58 -6.86
C ARG A 179 18.39 -17.57 -6.84
N GLU A 180 18.18 -18.24 -5.73
CA GLU A 180 17.03 -19.14 -5.54
C GLU A 180 15.69 -18.42 -5.76
N ASP A 181 15.54 -17.25 -5.17
CA ASP A 181 14.31 -16.44 -5.26
C ASP A 181 14.06 -15.94 -6.70
N LEU A 182 15.09 -15.45 -7.38
CA LEU A 182 14.97 -14.99 -8.75
C LEU A 182 14.67 -16.13 -9.73
N LEU A 183 15.24 -17.32 -9.53
CA LEU A 183 14.93 -18.50 -10.32
C LEU A 183 13.47 -18.95 -10.12
N PHE A 184 12.99 -19.00 -8.88
CA PHE A 184 11.60 -19.26 -8.57
C PHE A 184 10.66 -18.26 -9.25
N LYS A 185 10.95 -16.95 -9.15
CA LYS A 185 10.16 -15.90 -9.82
C LYS A 185 10.16 -16.05 -11.34
N LYS A 186 11.32 -16.42 -11.91
CA LYS A 186 11.43 -16.69 -13.34
C LYS A 186 10.60 -17.91 -13.77
N GLU A 187 10.56 -18.96 -12.97
CA GLU A 187 9.70 -20.14 -13.21
C GLU A 187 8.23 -19.76 -13.19
N LEU A 188 7.79 -18.96 -12.19
CA LEU A 188 6.42 -18.46 -12.12
C LEU A 188 6.02 -17.59 -13.31
N ALA A 189 6.97 -17.01 -14.04
CA ALA A 189 6.68 -16.22 -15.24
C ALA A 189 5.87 -17.03 -16.29
N ALA A 190 6.04 -18.35 -16.35
CA ALA A 190 5.27 -19.21 -17.24
C ALA A 190 3.76 -19.16 -16.97
N SER A 191 3.35 -18.90 -15.74
CA SER A 191 1.94 -18.84 -15.32
C SER A 191 1.28 -17.48 -15.55
N ILE A 192 2.06 -16.44 -15.84
CA ILE A 192 1.57 -15.04 -15.95
C ILE A 192 0.43 -14.89 -16.96
N ASP A 193 0.58 -15.46 -18.15
CA ASP A 193 -0.43 -15.33 -19.20
C ASP A 193 -1.72 -16.06 -18.84
N GLY A 194 -1.63 -17.22 -18.14
CA GLY A 194 -2.79 -17.94 -17.60
C GLY A 194 -3.50 -17.15 -16.49
N TRP A 195 -2.75 -16.53 -15.59
CA TRP A 195 -3.33 -15.72 -14.52
C TRP A 195 -3.99 -14.44 -15.00
N LYS A 196 -3.59 -13.89 -16.15
CA LYS A 196 -4.30 -12.77 -16.79
C LYS A 196 -5.78 -13.06 -17.04
N ALA A 197 -6.14 -14.30 -17.31
CA ALA A 197 -7.53 -14.69 -17.55
C ALA A 197 -8.43 -14.46 -16.32
N TYR A 198 -7.86 -14.45 -15.12
CA TYR A 198 -8.62 -14.20 -13.89
C TYR A 198 -9.06 -12.74 -13.74
N PHE A 199 -8.44 -11.79 -14.46
CA PHE A 199 -8.86 -10.37 -14.42
C PHE A 199 -10.17 -10.11 -15.17
N LYS A 200 -10.58 -11.07 -16.03
CA LYS A 200 -11.86 -10.97 -16.71
C LYS A 200 -12.99 -11.31 -15.74
N ASP A 201 -14.01 -10.48 -15.72
CA ASP A 201 -15.25 -10.70 -14.98
C ASP A 201 -15.08 -10.67 -13.43
N VAL A 202 -14.00 -10.07 -12.90
CA VAL A 202 -13.88 -9.76 -11.46
C VAL A 202 -14.34 -8.35 -11.15
N THR A 203 -14.77 -8.16 -9.91
CA THR A 203 -15.22 -6.85 -9.42
C THR A 203 -14.05 -5.87 -9.32
N PHE A 204 -14.14 -4.77 -10.08
CA PHE A 204 -13.27 -3.61 -9.92
C PHE A 204 -13.93 -2.62 -8.96
N ALA A 205 -13.21 -2.25 -7.93
CA ALA A 205 -13.65 -1.25 -6.95
C ALA A 205 -12.72 -0.03 -6.98
N SER A 206 -13.25 1.11 -6.58
CA SER A 206 -12.42 2.24 -6.14
C SER A 206 -11.77 1.83 -4.83
N THR A 207 -10.45 1.67 -4.82
CA THR A 207 -9.65 1.11 -3.73
C THR A 207 -8.79 2.19 -3.08
N HIS A 208 -8.25 1.89 -1.91
CA HIS A 208 -7.19 2.68 -1.29
C HIS A 208 -5.88 2.59 -2.09
N GLY A 209 -5.62 1.44 -2.71
CA GLY A 209 -4.42 1.17 -3.50
C GLY A 209 -3.19 0.77 -2.69
N ASP A 210 -3.18 1.04 -1.37
CA ASP A 210 -2.10 0.69 -0.44
C ASP A 210 -2.58 0.26 0.96
N TYR A 211 -3.83 -0.18 1.10
CA TYR A 211 -4.43 -0.53 2.39
C TYR A 211 -3.66 -1.65 3.10
N SER A 212 -3.16 -1.34 4.30
CA SER A 212 -2.39 -2.28 5.14
C SER A 212 -2.26 -1.72 6.57
N ALA A 213 -1.69 -2.50 7.48
CA ALA A 213 -1.50 -2.13 8.89
C ALA A 213 -0.87 -0.74 9.11
N CYS A 214 0.10 -0.36 8.27
CA CYS A 214 0.79 0.93 8.40
C CYS A 214 -0.08 2.14 8.00
N GLN A 215 -1.20 1.92 7.31
CA GLN A 215 -2.16 2.97 6.95
C GLN A 215 -3.33 3.09 7.95
N LEU A 216 -3.26 2.38 9.07
CA LEU A 216 -4.29 2.38 10.10
C LEU A 216 -3.77 3.05 11.36
N ILE A 217 -4.41 4.11 11.81
CA ILE A 217 -4.18 4.69 13.13
C ILE A 217 -5.15 4.01 14.09
N CYS A 218 -4.58 3.41 15.16
CA CYS A 218 -5.34 2.63 16.13
C CYS A 218 -5.13 3.19 17.55
N ASP A 219 -6.08 2.90 18.43
CA ASP A 219 -5.94 3.04 19.87
C ASP A 219 -6.43 1.76 20.57
N GLU A 220 -6.59 1.80 21.89
CA GLU A 220 -7.12 0.69 22.69
C GLU A 220 -8.57 0.29 22.36
N LYS A 221 -9.32 1.13 21.65
CA LYS A 221 -10.72 0.90 21.27
C LYS A 221 -10.86 0.35 19.83
N GLY A 222 -9.78 0.38 19.05
CA GLY A 222 -9.78 -0.10 17.67
C GLY A 222 -9.19 0.87 16.65
N ILE A 223 -9.64 0.78 15.39
CA ILE A 223 -9.18 1.63 14.28
C ILE A 223 -9.86 2.99 14.37
N LYS A 224 -9.06 4.05 14.48
CA LYS A 224 -9.49 5.45 14.56
C LYS A 224 -9.49 6.18 13.24
N ALA A 225 -8.56 5.84 12.35
CA ALA A 225 -8.49 6.45 11.02
C ALA A 225 -7.76 5.54 10.04
N VAL A 226 -8.16 5.67 8.79
CA VAL A 226 -7.44 5.19 7.61
C VAL A 226 -6.80 6.40 6.95
N ILE A 227 -5.50 6.31 6.64
CA ILE A 227 -4.68 7.42 6.15
C ILE A 227 -3.97 7.08 4.85
N ASP A 228 -3.42 8.10 4.17
CA ASP A 228 -2.58 8.00 2.97
C ASP A 228 -3.30 7.41 1.74
N PHE A 229 -4.31 8.13 1.25
CA PHE A 229 -5.07 7.79 0.04
C PHE A 229 -4.36 8.19 -1.27
N SER A 230 -3.08 8.52 -1.22
CA SER A 230 -2.29 8.94 -2.39
C SER A 230 -2.19 7.89 -3.51
N SER A 231 -2.46 6.62 -3.18
CA SER A 231 -2.48 5.49 -4.11
C SER A 231 -3.90 5.10 -4.56
N ALA A 232 -4.93 5.86 -4.17
CA ALA A 232 -6.32 5.52 -4.46
C ALA A 232 -6.58 5.47 -5.97
N LYS A 233 -7.15 4.35 -6.43
CA LYS A 233 -7.48 4.11 -7.84
C LYS A 233 -8.43 2.95 -7.99
N ARG A 234 -8.94 2.73 -9.21
CA ARG A 234 -9.81 1.61 -9.49
C ARG A 234 -9.01 0.34 -9.81
N LEU A 235 -9.11 -0.67 -8.96
CA LEU A 235 -8.38 -1.95 -9.03
C LEU A 235 -9.33 -3.13 -8.79
N PRO A 236 -8.91 -4.38 -9.10
CA PRO A 236 -9.64 -5.56 -8.64
C PRO A 236 -9.76 -5.54 -7.11
N ALA A 237 -10.98 -5.55 -6.57
CA ALA A 237 -11.22 -5.53 -5.13
C ALA A 237 -10.49 -6.66 -4.42
N VAL A 238 -10.49 -7.83 -5.01
CA VAL A 238 -9.84 -9.05 -4.50
C VAL A 238 -8.32 -8.92 -4.33
N TRP A 239 -7.67 -8.10 -5.15
CA TRP A 239 -6.25 -7.80 -5.00
C TRP A 239 -5.99 -7.05 -3.70
N GLU A 240 -6.78 -6.01 -3.40
CA GLU A 240 -6.57 -5.23 -2.18
C GLU A 240 -6.93 -6.01 -0.92
N ILE A 241 -7.99 -6.84 -0.97
CA ILE A 241 -8.37 -7.72 0.13
C ILE A 241 -7.22 -8.68 0.50
N MET A 242 -6.66 -9.36 -0.50
CA MET A 242 -5.57 -10.29 -0.26
C MET A 242 -4.30 -9.59 0.20
N ARG A 243 -3.98 -8.45 -0.42
CA ARG A 243 -2.85 -7.63 -0.03
C ARG A 243 -2.97 -7.11 1.40
N SER A 244 -4.14 -6.62 1.77
CA SER A 244 -4.38 -6.08 3.12
C SER A 244 -4.18 -7.16 4.19
N TYR A 245 -4.72 -8.36 4.01
CA TYR A 245 -4.51 -9.49 4.91
C TYR A 245 -3.02 -9.87 5.02
N VAL A 246 -2.36 -10.07 3.89
CA VAL A 246 -0.94 -10.47 3.84
C VAL A 246 -0.03 -9.44 4.50
N GLN A 247 -0.31 -8.17 4.32
CA GLN A 247 0.52 -7.09 4.84
C GLN A 247 0.14 -6.62 6.25
N SER A 248 -0.97 -7.12 6.79
CA SER A 248 -1.44 -6.76 8.13
C SER A 248 -1.42 -7.92 9.12
N GLY A 249 -1.46 -9.16 8.63
CA GLY A 249 -1.52 -10.35 9.48
C GLY A 249 -0.17 -10.73 10.08
N GLU A 250 -0.14 -11.03 11.38
CA GLU A 250 1.06 -11.47 12.09
C GLU A 250 1.66 -12.74 11.49
N VAL A 251 0.83 -13.71 11.13
CA VAL A 251 1.25 -15.02 10.59
C VAL A 251 2.02 -14.85 9.29
N SER A 252 1.55 -13.98 8.40
CA SER A 252 2.20 -13.69 7.12
C SER A 252 3.43 -12.80 7.29
N ARG A 253 3.37 -11.80 8.17
CA ARG A 253 4.46 -10.82 8.34
C ARG A 253 5.65 -11.37 9.11
N LYS A 254 5.42 -12.15 10.17
CA LYS A 254 6.50 -12.74 10.98
C LYS A 254 6.92 -14.13 10.54
N GLY A 255 5.98 -14.95 10.05
CA GLY A 255 6.23 -16.36 9.72
C GLY A 255 6.34 -16.66 8.23
N SER A 256 6.13 -15.68 7.34
CA SER A 256 6.01 -15.90 5.89
C SER A 256 5.06 -17.05 5.55
N ASN A 257 4.01 -17.24 6.36
CA ASN A 257 3.01 -18.30 6.22
C ASN A 257 1.66 -17.69 5.84
N PHE A 258 0.78 -18.49 5.24
CA PHE A 258 -0.57 -18.09 4.89
C PHE A 258 -1.58 -19.04 5.52
N ASP A 259 -2.38 -18.52 6.45
CA ASP A 259 -3.45 -19.27 7.10
C ASP A 259 -4.74 -19.12 6.30
N VAL A 260 -5.16 -20.21 5.63
CA VAL A 260 -6.35 -20.23 4.77
C VAL A 260 -7.64 -20.06 5.58
N SER A 261 -7.70 -20.66 6.77
CA SER A 261 -8.87 -20.57 7.65
C SER A 261 -9.05 -19.14 8.19
N ASP A 262 -7.98 -18.56 8.72
CA ASP A 262 -7.98 -17.18 9.23
C ASP A 262 -8.30 -16.17 8.10
N PHE A 263 -7.74 -16.39 6.91
CA PHE A 263 -8.07 -15.60 5.73
C PHE A 263 -9.55 -15.72 5.32
N SER A 264 -10.13 -16.90 5.38
CA SER A 264 -11.56 -17.11 5.12
C SER A 264 -12.44 -16.28 6.09
N ILE A 265 -12.07 -16.21 7.37
CA ILE A 265 -12.74 -15.37 8.37
C ILE A 265 -12.62 -13.89 7.99
N TYR A 266 -11.43 -13.46 7.58
CA TYR A 266 -11.17 -12.09 7.13
C TYR A 266 -12.05 -11.70 5.94
N VAL A 267 -12.13 -12.57 4.92
CA VAL A 267 -12.96 -12.35 3.73
C VAL A 267 -14.46 -12.32 4.09
N LYS A 268 -14.91 -13.23 4.96
CA LYS A 268 -16.30 -13.24 5.46
C LYS A 268 -16.65 -11.94 6.20
N GLU A 269 -15.73 -11.40 7.00
CA GLU A 269 -15.94 -10.11 7.67
C GLU A 269 -16.08 -8.96 6.66
N TYR A 270 -15.16 -8.88 5.69
CA TYR A 270 -15.23 -7.91 4.59
C TYR A 270 -16.58 -7.98 3.84
N MET A 271 -17.04 -9.19 3.49
CA MET A 271 -18.24 -9.42 2.69
C MET A 271 -19.54 -8.99 3.37
N LYS A 272 -19.53 -8.75 4.68
CA LYS A 272 -20.70 -8.14 5.38
C LYS A 272 -21.01 -6.73 4.89
N TYR A 273 -20.04 -6.04 4.27
CA TYR A 273 -20.13 -4.65 3.84
C TYR A 273 -20.05 -4.49 2.32
N ALA A 274 -19.22 -5.28 1.67
CA ALA A 274 -19.04 -5.27 0.22
C ALA A 274 -19.08 -6.72 -0.34
N PRO A 275 -20.19 -7.12 -0.98
CA PRO A 275 -20.36 -8.48 -1.46
C PRO A 275 -19.42 -8.79 -2.62
N LEU A 276 -18.93 -10.03 -2.65
CA LEU A 276 -18.11 -10.59 -3.71
C LEU A 276 -18.86 -11.71 -4.43
N THR A 277 -18.59 -11.87 -5.71
CA THR A 277 -19.11 -12.98 -6.52
C THR A 277 -18.28 -14.24 -6.30
N THR A 278 -18.82 -15.41 -6.67
CA THR A 278 -18.03 -16.66 -6.68
C THR A 278 -16.79 -16.54 -7.60
N ARG A 279 -16.91 -15.75 -8.67
CA ARG A 279 -15.78 -15.45 -9.57
C ARG A 279 -14.69 -14.67 -8.88
N ASP A 280 -15.04 -13.66 -8.10
CA ASP A 280 -14.10 -12.89 -7.28
C ASP A 280 -13.34 -13.80 -6.31
N LEU A 281 -14.07 -14.61 -5.55
CA LEU A 281 -13.52 -15.53 -4.56
C LEU A 281 -12.56 -16.54 -5.19
N GLY A 282 -12.93 -17.14 -6.31
CA GLY A 282 -12.09 -18.10 -7.03
C GLY A 282 -10.84 -17.48 -7.66
N ALA A 283 -10.92 -16.22 -8.10
CA ALA A 283 -9.82 -15.51 -8.76
C ALA A 283 -8.80 -14.90 -7.77
N MET A 284 -9.19 -14.70 -6.53
CA MET A 284 -8.47 -13.90 -5.53
C MET A 284 -6.99 -14.28 -5.39
N PRO A 285 -6.58 -15.54 -5.15
CA PRO A 285 -5.18 -15.90 -4.99
C PRO A 285 -4.37 -15.67 -6.28
N TYR A 286 -4.96 -15.91 -7.45
CA TYR A 286 -4.27 -15.81 -8.75
C TYR A 286 -4.02 -14.37 -9.15
N ILE A 287 -4.94 -13.45 -8.86
CA ILE A 287 -4.76 -12.01 -9.10
C ILE A 287 -3.64 -11.45 -8.22
N TYR A 288 -3.56 -11.86 -6.96
CA TYR A 288 -2.47 -11.43 -6.09
C TYR A 288 -1.13 -12.07 -6.46
N LEU A 289 -1.12 -13.36 -6.83
CA LEU A 289 0.06 -14.06 -7.35
C LEU A 289 0.58 -13.39 -8.62
N PHE A 290 -0.28 -12.94 -9.52
CA PHE A 290 0.13 -12.20 -10.70
C PHE A 290 0.98 -10.98 -10.35
N GLN A 291 0.61 -10.22 -9.32
CA GLN A 291 1.43 -9.10 -8.85
C GLN A 291 2.72 -9.57 -8.18
N LEU A 292 2.65 -10.54 -7.29
CA LEU A 292 3.82 -11.03 -6.55
C LEU A 292 4.87 -11.63 -7.49
N ALA A 293 4.46 -12.46 -8.44
CA ALA A 293 5.34 -13.16 -9.36
C ALA A 293 6.19 -12.22 -10.22
N GLN A 294 5.62 -11.11 -10.66
CA GLN A 294 6.33 -10.15 -11.51
C GLN A 294 7.20 -9.14 -10.74
N SER A 295 7.02 -9.01 -9.43
CA SER A 295 7.71 -7.98 -8.64
C SER A 295 9.17 -8.31 -8.43
N GLY A 296 10.06 -7.46 -8.95
CA GLY A 296 11.51 -7.47 -8.68
C GLY A 296 11.94 -6.40 -7.66
N TYR A 297 10.95 -5.71 -7.02
CA TYR A 297 11.23 -4.68 -6.01
C TYR A 297 11.99 -5.25 -4.81
N GLY A 298 12.98 -4.52 -4.36
CA GLY A 298 13.95 -4.91 -3.35
C GLY A 298 15.18 -5.59 -3.97
N TYR A 299 15.03 -6.54 -4.88
CA TYR A 299 16.15 -7.12 -5.60
C TYR A 299 16.80 -6.12 -6.56
N LYS A 300 15.99 -5.34 -7.29
CA LYS A 300 16.48 -4.29 -8.18
C LYS A 300 17.21 -3.20 -7.38
N GLU A 301 16.64 -2.78 -6.28
CA GLU A 301 17.20 -1.75 -5.40
C GLU A 301 18.52 -2.21 -4.76
N TYR A 302 18.65 -3.49 -4.46
CA TYR A 302 19.88 -4.07 -3.92
C TYR A 302 20.96 -4.24 -4.97
N LEU A 303 20.65 -4.88 -6.10
CA LEU A 303 21.62 -5.30 -7.11
C LEU A 303 22.03 -4.18 -8.07
N ILE A 304 21.06 -3.35 -8.48
CA ILE A 304 21.26 -2.39 -9.58
C ILE A 304 21.31 -0.96 -9.06
N THR A 305 20.24 -0.51 -8.39
CA THR A 305 20.12 0.90 -7.97
C THR A 305 20.99 1.22 -6.76
N LYS A 306 21.27 0.25 -5.91
CA LYS A 306 22.14 0.34 -4.72
C LYS A 306 21.73 1.50 -3.79
N THR A 307 20.43 1.58 -3.47
CA THR A 307 19.84 2.62 -2.61
C THR A 307 20.40 2.56 -1.18
N GLU A 308 20.35 3.66 -0.44
CA GLU A 308 20.86 3.72 0.95
C GLU A 308 20.22 2.67 1.87
N ASN A 309 18.91 2.37 1.68
CA ASN A 309 18.17 1.37 2.46
C ASN A 309 18.04 0.00 1.77
N LYS A 310 19.00 -0.35 0.91
CA LYS A 310 18.97 -1.57 0.07
C LYS A 310 18.83 -2.87 0.87
N GLU A 311 19.42 -2.94 2.07
CA GLU A 311 19.35 -4.13 2.94
C GLU A 311 17.93 -4.35 3.48
N GLU A 312 17.27 -3.27 3.91
CA GLU A 312 15.88 -3.33 4.36
C GLU A 312 14.94 -3.75 3.22
N LEU A 313 15.16 -3.18 2.02
CA LEU A 313 14.38 -3.52 0.83
C LEU A 313 14.65 -4.96 0.37
N LEU A 314 15.87 -5.46 0.52
CA LEU A 314 16.20 -6.86 0.25
C LEU A 314 15.48 -7.79 1.24
N ALA A 315 15.50 -7.48 2.53
CA ALA A 315 14.77 -8.25 3.54
C ALA A 315 13.25 -8.29 3.22
N PHE A 316 12.70 -7.18 2.78
CA PHE A 316 11.30 -7.12 2.31
C PHE A 316 11.08 -7.97 1.05
N ALA A 317 12.04 -8.01 0.11
CA ALA A 317 11.95 -8.84 -1.08
C ALA A 317 11.98 -10.34 -0.74
N PHE A 318 12.81 -10.75 0.20
CA PHE A 318 12.85 -12.12 0.71
C PHE A 318 11.50 -12.52 1.31
N TRP A 319 10.99 -11.74 2.25
CA TRP A 319 9.67 -11.96 2.82
C TRP A 319 8.58 -12.06 1.75
N ARG A 320 8.53 -11.13 0.78
CA ARG A 320 7.54 -11.16 -0.31
C ARG A 320 7.66 -12.39 -1.20
N THR A 321 8.85 -12.90 -1.40
CA THR A 321 9.07 -14.11 -2.21
C THR A 321 8.68 -15.36 -1.46
N ASP A 322 8.97 -15.42 -0.15
CA ASP A 322 8.56 -16.55 0.69
C ASP A 322 7.03 -16.61 0.82
N ILE A 323 6.35 -15.47 1.02
CA ILE A 323 4.88 -15.43 1.01
C ILE A 323 4.29 -15.75 -0.37
N CYS A 324 4.99 -15.37 -1.46
CA CYS A 324 4.59 -15.76 -2.81
C CYS A 324 4.63 -17.28 -3.01
N ARG A 325 5.68 -17.97 -2.53
CA ARG A 325 5.78 -19.43 -2.53
C ARG A 325 4.62 -20.06 -1.79
N GLU A 326 4.33 -19.56 -0.61
CA GLU A 326 3.29 -20.07 0.25
C GLU A 326 1.89 -19.93 -0.36
N ILE A 327 1.57 -18.76 -0.91
CA ILE A 327 0.30 -18.51 -1.60
C ILE A 327 0.22 -19.36 -2.87
N TYR A 328 1.31 -19.50 -3.63
CA TYR A 328 1.32 -20.33 -4.84
C TYR A 328 1.01 -21.80 -4.52
N ARG A 329 1.62 -22.33 -3.46
CA ARG A 329 1.37 -23.70 -2.99
C ARG A 329 -0.08 -23.92 -2.53
N LYS A 330 -0.72 -22.91 -1.95
CA LYS A 330 -2.07 -22.97 -1.37
C LYS A 330 -3.16 -22.37 -2.29
N ALA A 331 -2.84 -21.92 -3.50
CA ALA A 331 -3.77 -21.14 -4.33
C ALA A 331 -5.11 -21.86 -4.60
N GLU A 332 -5.06 -23.15 -4.92
CA GLU A 332 -6.26 -23.96 -5.15
C GLU A 332 -7.07 -24.18 -3.87
N ASP A 333 -6.39 -24.36 -2.74
CA ASP A 333 -7.02 -24.53 -1.44
C ASP A 333 -7.71 -23.23 -0.98
N ILE A 334 -7.02 -22.08 -1.14
CA ILE A 334 -7.61 -20.75 -0.89
C ILE A 334 -8.87 -20.57 -1.75
N SER A 335 -8.75 -20.79 -3.07
CA SER A 335 -9.87 -20.63 -3.99
C SER A 335 -11.06 -21.53 -3.61
N ARG A 336 -10.81 -22.81 -3.32
CA ARG A 336 -11.83 -23.77 -2.93
C ARG A 336 -12.50 -23.40 -1.60
N THR A 337 -11.72 -23.09 -0.56
CA THR A 337 -12.25 -22.69 0.76
C THR A 337 -13.14 -21.45 0.66
N LEU A 338 -12.73 -20.44 -0.13
CA LEU A 338 -13.52 -19.23 -0.29
C LEU A 338 -14.80 -19.45 -1.10
N THR A 339 -14.78 -20.32 -2.12
CA THR A 339 -15.94 -20.56 -2.99
C THR A 339 -16.96 -21.54 -2.41
N HIS A 340 -16.56 -22.50 -1.60
CA HIS A 340 -17.43 -23.54 -1.06
C HIS A 340 -17.75 -23.38 0.43
N GLY A 341 -17.02 -22.50 1.13
CA GLY A 341 -17.30 -22.19 2.54
C GLY A 341 -16.96 -23.30 3.53
N GLU A 342 -16.08 -24.24 3.13
CA GLU A 342 -15.58 -25.31 3.99
C GLU A 342 -14.36 -24.89 4.79
#